data_cdf0cb1e4db2820fde3e5f6e60c4fd63
#
_entry.id   cdf0cb1e4db2820fde3e5f6e60c4fd63
#
_cell.length_a   1.000
_cell.length_b   1.000
_cell.length_c   1.000
_cell.angle_alpha   90.00
_cell.angle_beta   90.00
_cell.angle_gamma   90.00
#
_symmetry.space_group_name_H-M   'P 1'
#
loop_
_entity.id
_entity.type
_entity.pdbx_description
1 polymer ?
#
loop_
_entity_poly.entity_id
_entity_poly.type
_entity_poly.pdbx_seq_one_letter_code
_entity_poly.pdbx_strand_id
1 'polypeptide(L)' 'MKTIRQLRESAGLTQFEVAVKIGVTPATVYNWERGRYEPKATQLRALARVFAVSMDDIDFESVLEEGKDAA' A
#
# COMPACT_ATOMS: atom_id res chain seq x y z
N MET A 1 4.86 -12.39 -3.79
CA MET A 1 4.62 -10.94 -3.66
C MET A 1 3.20 -10.69 -3.20
N LYS A 2 3.03 -9.72 -2.34
CA LYS A 2 1.72 -9.36 -1.78
C LYS A 2 1.42 -7.89 -2.02
N THR A 3 0.15 -7.56 -2.19
CA THR A 3 -0.30 -6.17 -2.33
C THR A 3 -0.21 -5.45 -0.99
N ILE A 4 -0.28 -4.12 -1.03
CA ILE A 4 -0.30 -3.29 0.18
C ILE A 4 -1.45 -3.74 1.10
N ARG A 5 -2.63 -3.99 0.53
CA ARG A 5 -3.79 -4.43 1.30
C ARG A 5 -3.54 -5.78 1.98
N GLN A 6 -2.97 -6.74 1.25
CA GLN A 6 -2.68 -8.06 1.81
C GLN A 6 -1.67 -7.97 2.94
N LEU A 7 -0.62 -7.17 2.76
CA LEU A 7 0.40 -6.97 3.79
C LEU A 7 -0.18 -6.27 5.02
N ARG A 8 -1.03 -5.27 4.79
CA ARG A 8 -1.71 -4.56 5.88
C ARG A 8 -2.59 -5.51 6.68
N GLU A 9 -3.41 -6.29 6.00
CA GLU A 9 -4.31 -7.24 6.66
C GLU A 9 -3.53 -8.31 7.41
N SER A 10 -2.43 -8.80 6.82
CA SER A 10 -1.57 -9.78 7.49
C SER A 10 -0.93 -9.21 8.75
N ALA A 11 -0.66 -7.91 8.76
CA ALA A 11 -0.08 -7.23 9.92
C ALA A 11 -1.14 -6.85 10.97
N GLY A 12 -2.43 -7.05 10.66
CA GLY A 12 -3.51 -6.71 11.58
C GLY A 12 -3.75 -5.21 11.71
N LEU A 13 -3.41 -4.44 10.67
CA LEU A 13 -3.51 -2.98 10.72
C LEU A 13 -4.70 -2.48 9.89
N THR A 14 -5.30 -1.39 10.36
CA THR A 14 -6.32 -0.68 9.58
C THR A 14 -5.64 0.30 8.62
N GLN A 15 -6.40 0.80 7.64
CA GLN A 15 -5.89 1.84 6.75
C GLN A 15 -5.47 3.08 7.53
N PHE A 16 -6.25 3.44 8.55
CA PHE A 16 -5.94 4.58 9.41
C PHE A 16 -4.59 4.37 10.12
N GLU A 17 -4.37 3.18 10.67
CA GLU A 17 -3.12 2.88 11.38
C GLU A 17 -1.91 2.95 10.47
N VAL A 18 -2.01 2.42 9.25
CA VAL A 18 -0.93 2.51 8.27
C VAL A 18 -0.68 3.98 7.90
N ALA A 19 -1.76 4.75 7.68
CA ALA A 19 -1.64 6.17 7.35
C ALA A 19 -0.88 6.94 8.42
N VAL A 20 -1.19 6.70 9.69
CA VAL A 20 -0.50 7.33 10.81
C VAL A 20 0.99 6.97 10.79
N LYS A 21 1.31 5.69 10.59
CA LYS A 21 2.69 5.22 10.60
C LYS A 21 3.52 5.79 9.45
N ILE A 22 2.90 6.01 8.30
CA ILE A 22 3.57 6.53 7.10
C ILE A 22 3.57 8.07 7.08
N GLY A 23 2.62 8.69 7.75
CA GLY A 23 2.47 10.15 7.75
C GLY A 23 1.64 10.66 6.59
N VAL A 24 0.64 9.91 6.18
CA VAL A 24 -0.30 10.30 5.10
C VAL A 24 -1.73 10.19 5.61
N THR A 25 -2.69 10.55 4.77
CA THR A 25 -4.11 10.42 5.14
C THR A 25 -4.61 9.00 4.87
N PRO A 26 -5.65 8.54 5.58
CA PRO A 26 -6.28 7.25 5.28
C PRO A 26 -6.76 7.16 3.84
N ALA A 27 -7.25 8.26 3.27
CA ALA A 27 -7.67 8.31 1.86
C ALA A 27 -6.50 7.98 0.92
N THR A 28 -5.30 8.42 1.26
CA THR A 28 -4.11 8.11 0.47
C THR A 28 -3.85 6.60 0.46
N VAL A 29 -3.91 5.96 1.62
CA VAL A 29 -3.72 4.50 1.72
C VAL A 29 -4.82 3.78 0.92
N TYR A 30 -6.06 4.22 1.07
CA TYR A 30 -7.18 3.66 0.33
C TYR A 30 -6.93 3.73 -1.18
N ASN A 31 -6.47 4.89 -1.68
CA ASN A 31 -6.21 5.07 -3.09
C ASN A 31 -5.05 4.21 -3.59
N TRP A 32 -4.02 4.01 -2.76
CA TRP A 32 -2.94 3.09 -3.10
C TRP A 32 -3.48 1.65 -3.24
N GLU A 33 -4.34 1.24 -2.32
CA GLU A 33 -4.90 -0.12 -2.34
C GLU A 33 -5.82 -0.34 -3.53
N ARG A 34 -6.45 0.74 -4.02
CA ARG A 34 -7.31 0.69 -5.20
C ARG A 34 -6.54 0.87 -6.51
N GLY A 35 -5.24 1.11 -6.45
CA GLY A 35 -4.43 1.29 -7.65
C GLY A 35 -4.62 2.61 -8.36
N ARG A 36 -5.24 3.60 -7.71
CA ARG A 36 -5.46 4.93 -8.31
C ARG A 36 -4.21 5.76 -8.36
N TYR A 37 -3.37 5.65 -7.35
CA TYR A 37 -2.10 6.37 -7.23
C TYR A 37 -1.03 5.42 -6.76
N GLU A 38 0.20 5.63 -7.21
CA GLU A 38 1.35 4.88 -6.73
C GLU A 38 1.99 5.59 -5.55
N PRO A 39 2.43 4.85 -4.51
CA PRO A 39 3.26 5.46 -3.48
C PRO A 39 4.57 5.94 -4.11
N LYS A 40 5.08 7.07 -3.64
CA LYS A 40 6.40 7.54 -4.01
C LYS A 40 7.46 6.61 -3.43
N ALA A 41 8.69 6.67 -3.96
CA ALA A 41 9.78 5.79 -3.51
C ALA A 41 10.00 5.87 -2.00
N THR A 42 9.96 7.07 -1.42
CA THR A 42 10.14 7.25 0.02
C THR A 42 8.98 6.63 0.81
N GLN A 43 7.76 6.75 0.30
CA GLN A 43 6.57 6.17 0.91
C GLN A 43 6.61 4.64 0.82
N LEU A 44 7.01 4.11 -0.32
CA LEU A 44 7.14 2.66 -0.52
C LEU A 44 8.17 2.07 0.43
N ARG A 45 9.28 2.77 0.64
CA ARG A 45 10.31 2.35 1.59
C ARG A 45 9.75 2.32 3.01
N ALA A 46 8.96 3.33 3.38
CA ALA A 46 8.33 3.37 4.70
C ALA A 46 7.32 2.22 4.86
N LEU A 47 6.54 1.93 3.83
CA LEU A 47 5.62 0.79 3.84
C LEU A 47 6.36 -0.53 4.03
N ALA A 48 7.48 -0.72 3.34
CA ALA A 48 8.30 -1.92 3.47
C ALA A 48 8.78 -2.10 4.92
N ARG A 49 9.15 -1.01 5.58
CA ARG A 49 9.57 -1.04 6.98
C ARG A 49 8.40 -1.41 7.90
N VAL A 50 7.25 -0.81 7.67
CA VAL A 50 6.05 -1.08 8.49
C VAL A 50 5.64 -2.54 8.38
N PHE A 51 5.72 -3.11 7.19
CA PHE A 51 5.32 -4.50 6.94
C PHE A 51 6.48 -5.50 7.12
N ALA A 52 7.69 -5.01 7.41
CA ALA A 52 8.89 -5.84 7.61
C ALA A 52 9.18 -6.72 6.38
N VAL A 53 9.08 -6.14 5.19
CA VAL A 53 9.37 -6.82 3.93
C VAL A 53 10.32 -5.95 3.09
N SER A 54 10.87 -6.52 2.02
CA SER A 54 11.63 -5.76 1.03
C SER A 54 10.67 -4.95 0.16
N MET A 55 11.11 -3.80 -0.32
CA MET A 55 10.32 -3.00 -1.27
C MET A 55 9.94 -3.83 -2.50
N ASP A 56 10.83 -4.72 -2.93
CA ASP A 56 10.61 -5.57 -4.10
C ASP A 56 9.53 -6.62 -3.87
N ASP A 57 9.18 -6.90 -2.63
CA ASP A 57 8.13 -7.87 -2.28
C ASP A 57 6.73 -7.26 -2.30
N ILE A 58 6.62 -5.95 -2.49
CA ILE A 58 5.33 -5.28 -2.55
C ILE A 58 4.84 -5.27 -4.00
N ASP A 59 3.73 -5.96 -4.24
CA ASP A 59 3.12 -6.04 -5.56
C ASP A 59 2.16 -4.87 -5.74
N PHE A 60 2.49 -3.96 -6.64
CA PHE A 60 1.62 -2.84 -6.99
C PHE A 60 1.07 -2.96 -8.41
N GLU A 61 1.71 -3.75 -9.27
CA GLU A 61 1.30 -3.86 -10.68
C GLU A 61 -0.09 -4.48 -10.85
N SER A 62 -0.38 -5.57 -10.12
CA SER A 62 -1.70 -6.21 -10.24
C SER A 62 -2.81 -5.29 -9.75
N VAL A 63 -2.52 -4.45 -8.76
CA VAL A 63 -3.49 -3.48 -8.25
C VAL A 63 -3.74 -2.38 -9.29
N LEU A 64 -2.71 -1.95 -10.00
CA LEU A 64 -2.85 -0.98 -11.10
C LEU A 64 -3.77 -1.52 -12.20
N GLU A 65 -3.64 -2.79 -12.54
CA GLU A 65 -4.51 -3.44 -13.53
C GLU A 65 -5.95 -3.45 -13.06
N GLU A 66 -6.19 -3.83 -11.80
CA GLU A 66 -7.52 -3.80 -11.21
C GLU A 66 -8.10 -2.39 -11.21
N GLY A 67 -7.28 -1.39 -10.90
CA GLY A 67 -7.69 0.00 -10.91
C GLY A 67 -8.13 0.46 -12.30
N LYS A 68 -7.44 0.02 -13.33
CA LYS A 68 -7.81 0.33 -14.72
C LYS A 68 -9.14 -0.31 -15.08
N ASP A 69 -9.35 -1.56 -14.70
CA ASP A 69 -10.58 -2.27 -15.00
C ASP A 69 -11.77 -1.67 -14.26
N ALA A 70 -11.54 -1.15 -13.08
CA ALA A 70 -12.57 -0.53 -12.27
C ALA A 70 -12.96 0.86 -12.77
N ALA A 71 -12.12 1.47 -13.59
CA ALA A 71 -12.39 2.80 -14.13
C ALA A 71 -13.29 2.74 -15.34
#